data_cd2a3ecd8b4b68c3fdd6b91dcbf7d464
#
_entry.id   cd2a3ecd8b4b68c3fdd6b91dcbf7d464
#
_cell.length_a   1.000
_cell.length_b   1.000
_cell.length_c   1.000
_cell.angle_alpha   90.00
_cell.angle_beta   90.00
_cell.angle_gamma   90.00
#
_symmetry.space_group_name_H-M   'P 1'
#
loop_
_entity.id
_entity.type
_entity.pdbx_description
1 polymer ?
#
loop_
_entity_poly.entity_id
_entity_poly.type
_entity_poly.pdbx_seq_one_letter_code
_entity_poly.pdbx_strand_id
1 'polypeptide(L)'
;MLRIFCLALTVMLSVIGRPAVSLADDWTTCLAQPAPKFFYVAEKSRKLLFQMEERNGVPAIGREFECIHGRAEGDKQKEGDLKTPEGVYFITKVITQKLDFMEYGPYAVALNYPNPADRLRGKTGGGIWLHSKGQAITGITTRGCLAIDRHEIMEIAPLLKPGTPVIVAEKVAGSPFFDREGKVLPTVAEKRAEPSAAAQLPQDKTEVFGKLTAKEKASSGSAACVHAVDFPIEPTPAFCAVQTAEAPRLRELALRWMDLREKQAEEIFSLYDDKAWPKSSRENFSQKKSRLKAGFKAQSEIRHERAQISVLYGPGYWVTCFPESYRLGESRRNNLRALYWMKDASGSYRIIGETLVRK
;
A
#
# COMPACT_ATOMS: atom_id res chain seq x y z
N MET A 1 80.59 -3.28 -12.90
CA MET A 1 79.39 -4.09 -13.17
C MET A 1 78.39 -3.84 -12.04
N LEU A 2 77.45 -2.94 -12.27
CA LEU A 2 76.51 -2.46 -11.26
C LEU A 2 75.12 -3.09 -11.55
N ARG A 3 74.63 -3.95 -10.68
CA ARG A 3 73.28 -4.53 -10.76
C ARG A 3 72.28 -3.59 -10.08
N ILE A 4 71.41 -3.03 -10.87
CA ILE A 4 70.26 -2.23 -10.40
C ILE A 4 69.10 -3.17 -10.06
N PHE A 5 68.74 -3.23 -8.75
CA PHE A 5 67.52 -3.91 -8.30
C PHE A 5 66.34 -2.96 -8.44
N CYS A 6 65.43 -3.26 -9.38
CA CYS A 6 64.13 -2.62 -9.44
C CYS A 6 63.17 -3.26 -8.41
N LEU A 7 62.85 -2.53 -7.37
CA LEU A 7 61.79 -2.90 -6.41
C LEU A 7 60.43 -2.51 -7.02
N ALA A 8 59.67 -3.45 -7.49
CA ALA A 8 58.27 -3.25 -7.89
C ALA A 8 57.40 -3.21 -6.63
N LEU A 9 56.92 -2.02 -6.27
CA LEU A 9 55.95 -1.81 -5.21
C LEU A 9 54.55 -2.13 -5.73
N THR A 10 54.06 -3.33 -5.44
CA THR A 10 52.70 -3.75 -5.76
C THR A 10 51.75 -3.11 -4.73
N VAL A 11 51.08 -2.03 -5.10
CA VAL A 11 49.97 -1.49 -4.33
C VAL A 11 48.78 -2.40 -4.49
N MET A 12 48.51 -3.24 -3.48
CA MET A 12 47.24 -3.94 -3.34
C MET A 12 46.16 -2.91 -2.97
N LEU A 13 45.38 -2.50 -3.95
CA LEU A 13 44.13 -1.79 -3.69
C LEU A 13 43.14 -2.83 -3.11
N SER A 14 43.04 -2.85 -1.79
CA SER A 14 41.95 -3.56 -1.11
C SER A 14 40.64 -2.84 -1.45
N VAL A 15 39.92 -3.38 -2.42
CA VAL A 15 38.53 -3.04 -2.66
C VAL A 15 37.75 -3.50 -1.42
N ILE A 16 37.55 -2.58 -0.50
CA ILE A 16 36.59 -2.76 0.60
C ILE A 16 35.23 -2.83 -0.11
N GLY A 17 34.77 -4.06 -0.31
CA GLY A 17 33.42 -4.33 -0.77
C GLY A 17 32.46 -3.65 0.21
N ARG A 18 31.82 -2.56 -0.22
CA ARG A 18 30.66 -2.04 0.48
C ARG A 18 29.67 -3.19 0.58
N PRO A 19 29.17 -3.51 1.77
CA PRO A 19 28.10 -4.49 1.86
C PRO A 19 26.98 -4.01 0.93
N ALA A 20 26.59 -4.85 0.00
CA ALA A 20 25.39 -4.62 -0.76
C ALA A 20 24.26 -4.50 0.26
N VAL A 21 23.80 -3.28 0.49
CA VAL A 21 22.59 -3.06 1.28
C VAL A 21 21.49 -3.81 0.55
N SER A 22 21.04 -4.90 1.14
CA SER A 22 19.91 -5.66 0.66
C SER A 22 18.71 -4.70 0.71
N LEU A 23 18.33 -4.16 -0.45
CA LEU A 23 17.13 -3.34 -0.62
C LEU A 23 15.84 -4.17 -0.48
N ALA A 24 15.95 -5.42 -0.01
CA ALA A 24 14.86 -6.37 -0.04
C ALA A 24 13.88 -6.26 1.15
N ASP A 25 14.26 -5.61 2.24
CA ASP A 25 13.52 -5.75 3.50
C ASP A 25 12.76 -4.50 3.96
N ASP A 26 13.04 -3.31 3.40
CA ASP A 26 12.36 -2.09 3.83
C ASP A 26 11.32 -1.64 2.80
N TRP A 27 10.11 -2.10 3.02
CA TRP A 27 8.94 -1.63 2.31
C TRP A 27 8.51 -0.28 2.84
N THR A 28 8.75 0.73 2.11
CA THR A 28 8.20 2.01 2.46
C THR A 28 7.09 2.37 1.48
N THR A 29 5.99 2.79 2.03
CA THR A 29 4.88 3.37 1.32
C THR A 29 5.23 4.74 0.80
N CYS A 30 6.25 4.84 -0.05
CA CYS A 30 6.44 6.06 -0.81
C CYS A 30 5.38 6.10 -1.89
N LEU A 31 4.36 6.91 -1.67
CA LEU A 31 3.33 7.19 -2.65
C LEU A 31 3.76 8.38 -3.48
N ALA A 32 3.85 8.16 -4.78
CA ALA A 32 3.91 9.29 -5.68
C ALA A 32 2.54 9.95 -5.74
N GLN A 33 2.55 11.24 -5.73
CA GLN A 33 1.37 12.08 -5.87
C GLN A 33 0.65 11.86 -7.21
N PRO A 34 -0.68 11.83 -7.26
CA PRO A 34 -1.60 11.86 -6.11
C PRO A 34 -1.73 10.51 -5.42
N ALA A 35 -1.82 10.52 -4.09
CA ALA A 35 -2.12 9.33 -3.31
C ALA A 35 -3.60 8.92 -3.47
N PRO A 36 -3.95 7.63 -3.26
CA PRO A 36 -5.34 7.25 -3.07
C PRO A 36 -5.94 8.02 -1.89
N LYS A 37 -7.22 8.42 -2.00
CA LYS A 37 -7.90 9.12 -0.89
C LYS A 37 -7.84 8.35 0.42
N PHE A 38 -7.99 7.02 0.34
CA PHE A 38 -7.86 6.10 1.48
C PHE A 38 -7.13 4.85 1.05
N PHE A 39 -6.24 4.37 1.89
CA PHE A 39 -5.57 3.08 1.76
C PHE A 39 -5.12 2.61 3.14
N TYR A 40 -4.73 1.35 3.23
CA TYR A 40 -4.30 0.75 4.48
C TYR A 40 -2.88 0.23 4.37
N VAL A 41 -2.14 0.30 5.47
CA VAL A 41 -0.80 -0.27 5.60
C VAL A 41 -0.79 -1.18 6.82
N ALA A 42 -0.58 -2.47 6.61
CA ALA A 42 -0.40 -3.44 7.68
C ALA A 42 1.09 -3.71 7.90
N GLU A 43 1.58 -3.44 9.11
CA GLU A 43 2.92 -3.80 9.56
C GLU A 43 2.86 -5.02 10.47
N LYS A 44 3.44 -6.13 10.01
CA LYS A 44 3.37 -7.40 10.71
C LYS A 44 4.20 -7.42 11.99
N SER A 45 5.43 -6.89 11.93
CA SER A 45 6.37 -6.91 13.06
C SER A 45 5.83 -6.20 14.31
N ARG A 46 5.06 -5.12 14.13
CA ARG A 46 4.41 -4.39 15.23
C ARG A 46 2.96 -4.75 15.47
N LYS A 47 2.38 -5.59 14.59
CA LYS A 47 0.95 -5.95 14.61
C LYS A 47 0.03 -4.73 14.55
N LEU A 48 0.30 -3.84 13.61
CA LEU A 48 -0.46 -2.61 13.40
C LEU A 48 -1.05 -2.53 12.01
N LEU A 49 -2.24 -1.94 11.90
CA LEU A 49 -2.87 -1.52 10.67
C LEU A 49 -3.06 -0.01 10.72
N PHE A 50 -2.47 0.71 9.77
CA PHE A 50 -2.64 2.14 9.62
C PHE A 50 -3.68 2.42 8.55
N GLN A 51 -4.68 3.24 8.88
CA GLN A 51 -5.54 3.87 7.90
C GLN A 51 -4.84 5.14 7.43
N MET A 52 -4.53 5.19 6.15
CA MET A 52 -3.88 6.32 5.50
C MET A 52 -4.92 7.14 4.75
N GLU A 53 -4.76 8.44 4.80
CA GLU A 53 -5.63 9.42 4.14
C GLU A 53 -4.79 10.37 3.29
N GLU A 54 -5.33 10.80 2.16
CA GLU A 54 -4.72 11.90 1.39
C GLU A 54 -5.14 13.23 2.00
N ARG A 55 -4.17 14.04 2.41
CA ARG A 55 -4.35 15.40 2.92
C ARG A 55 -3.46 16.36 2.13
N ASN A 56 -4.06 17.30 1.43
CA ASN A 56 -3.34 18.28 0.59
C ASN A 56 -2.38 17.61 -0.42
N GLY A 57 -2.79 16.48 -1.00
CA GLY A 57 -1.97 15.72 -1.93
C GLY A 57 -0.92 14.81 -1.25
N VAL A 58 -0.79 14.79 0.07
CA VAL A 58 0.20 14.00 0.81
C VAL A 58 -0.50 12.92 1.63
N PRO A 59 0.00 11.67 1.65
CA PRO A 59 -0.51 10.65 2.55
C PRO A 59 -0.23 11.01 4.00
N ALA A 60 -1.22 10.85 4.86
CA ALA A 60 -1.12 11.04 6.30
C ALA A 60 -1.76 9.88 7.05
N ILE A 61 -1.30 9.62 8.27
CA ILE A 61 -1.93 8.62 9.13
C ILE A 61 -3.21 9.23 9.70
N GLY A 62 -4.34 8.61 9.39
CA GLY A 62 -5.63 8.98 9.96
C GLY A 62 -5.91 8.25 11.27
N ARG A 63 -5.71 6.92 11.27
CA ARG A 63 -5.97 6.05 12.43
C ARG A 63 -4.97 4.88 12.47
N GLU A 64 -4.78 4.35 13.68
CA GLU A 64 -3.97 3.17 13.95
C GLU A 64 -4.82 2.13 14.69
N PHE A 65 -4.64 0.85 14.35
CA PHE A 65 -5.38 -0.27 14.92
C PHE A 65 -4.41 -1.39 15.30
N GLU A 66 -4.65 -2.07 16.41
CA GLU A 66 -4.02 -3.36 16.65
C GLU A 66 -4.47 -4.35 15.56
N CYS A 67 -3.51 -5.05 14.95
CA CYS A 67 -3.80 -5.93 13.82
C CYS A 67 -3.02 -7.24 13.93
N ILE A 68 -3.72 -8.34 14.14
CA ILE A 68 -3.12 -9.67 14.11
C ILE A 68 -3.03 -10.22 12.68
N HIS A 69 -2.07 -11.09 12.47
CA HIS A 69 -1.76 -11.70 11.18
C HIS A 69 -1.55 -13.22 11.29
N GLY A 70 -1.09 -13.84 10.22
CA GLY A 70 -0.80 -15.28 10.17
C GLY A 70 0.18 -15.72 11.25
N ARG A 71 -0.06 -16.93 11.80
CA ARG A 71 0.72 -17.51 12.90
C ARG A 71 2.21 -17.69 12.56
N ALA A 72 2.55 -17.93 11.28
CA ALA A 72 3.92 -18.12 10.86
C ALA A 72 4.52 -16.80 10.33
N GLU A 73 5.77 -16.54 10.69
CA GLU A 73 6.53 -15.36 10.29
C GLU A 73 6.94 -15.39 8.82
N GLY A 74 7.21 -14.21 8.27
CA GLY A 74 7.69 -14.00 6.91
C GLY A 74 6.57 -13.96 5.87
N ASP A 75 6.96 -13.78 4.61
CA ASP A 75 6.07 -13.60 3.48
C ASP A 75 5.46 -14.95 3.03
N LYS A 76 4.15 -14.95 2.73
CA LYS A 76 3.42 -16.11 2.25
C LYS A 76 3.94 -16.59 0.90
N GLN A 77 4.23 -17.90 0.81
CA GLN A 77 4.73 -18.55 -0.42
C GLN A 77 3.75 -19.59 -0.98
N LYS A 78 3.11 -20.37 -0.11
CA LYS A 78 2.26 -21.49 -0.54
C LYS A 78 1.00 -21.62 0.31
N GLU A 79 0.02 -22.32 -0.24
CA GLU A 79 -1.19 -22.67 0.51
C GLU A 79 -0.85 -23.45 1.78
N GLY A 80 -1.54 -23.12 2.87
CA GLY A 80 -1.37 -23.80 4.16
C GLY A 80 -0.13 -23.40 4.96
N ASP A 81 0.72 -22.47 4.52
CA ASP A 81 1.92 -22.03 5.23
C ASP A 81 1.66 -21.12 6.45
N LEU A 82 0.41 -20.77 6.70
CA LEU A 82 -0.05 -19.97 7.83
C LEU A 82 0.55 -18.55 7.89
N LYS A 83 1.12 -18.08 6.78
CA LYS A 83 1.75 -16.77 6.64
C LYS A 83 0.80 -15.77 6.01
N THR A 84 0.94 -14.50 6.38
CA THR A 84 0.33 -13.37 5.70
C THR A 84 1.23 -12.91 4.56
N PRO A 85 0.71 -12.70 3.35
CA PRO A 85 1.53 -12.26 2.23
C PRO A 85 1.96 -10.80 2.39
N GLU A 86 3.12 -10.47 1.84
CA GLU A 86 3.63 -9.12 1.73
C GLU A 86 3.45 -8.61 0.30
N GLY A 87 2.93 -7.38 0.16
CA GLY A 87 2.61 -6.87 -1.15
C GLY A 87 1.62 -5.73 -1.18
N VAL A 88 1.36 -5.24 -2.39
CA VAL A 88 0.28 -4.31 -2.68
C VAL A 88 -0.93 -5.09 -3.14
N TYR A 89 -1.97 -5.06 -2.33
CA TYR A 89 -3.24 -5.74 -2.58
C TYR A 89 -4.36 -4.72 -2.73
N PHE A 90 -5.50 -5.17 -3.26
CA PHE A 90 -6.71 -4.39 -3.37
C PHE A 90 -7.88 -5.19 -2.80
N ILE A 91 -8.77 -4.50 -2.11
CA ILE A 91 -10.06 -5.08 -1.72
C ILE A 91 -10.84 -5.41 -2.98
N THR A 92 -11.27 -6.65 -3.11
CA THR A 92 -12.04 -7.13 -4.28
C THR A 92 -13.51 -7.34 -3.99
N LYS A 93 -13.83 -7.66 -2.73
CA LYS A 93 -15.20 -7.99 -2.32
C LYS A 93 -15.40 -7.69 -0.84
N VAL A 94 -16.58 -7.18 -0.50
CA VAL A 94 -17.09 -7.10 0.87
C VAL A 94 -17.90 -8.34 1.15
N ILE A 95 -17.73 -8.93 2.34
CA ILE A 95 -18.36 -10.18 2.78
C ILE A 95 -19.04 -9.89 4.12
N THR A 96 -20.38 -9.94 4.14
CA THR A 96 -21.21 -9.69 5.33
C THR A 96 -22.21 -10.80 5.59
N GLN A 97 -22.23 -11.82 4.75
CA GLN A 97 -23.17 -12.93 4.84
C GLN A 97 -22.42 -14.26 4.87
N LYS A 98 -23.01 -15.25 5.59
CA LYS A 98 -22.46 -16.61 5.71
C LYS A 98 -21.03 -16.66 6.27
N LEU A 99 -20.67 -15.68 7.11
CA LEU A 99 -19.43 -15.68 7.88
C LEU A 99 -19.61 -16.54 9.13
N ASP A 100 -18.62 -17.39 9.45
CA ASP A 100 -18.46 -17.90 10.80
C ASP A 100 -18.10 -16.73 11.70
N PHE A 101 -19.03 -16.37 12.59
CA PHE A 101 -18.90 -15.20 13.44
C PHE A 101 -17.68 -15.29 14.36
N MET A 102 -17.41 -16.47 14.93
CA MET A 102 -16.26 -16.63 15.84
C MET A 102 -14.93 -16.46 15.10
N GLU A 103 -14.86 -16.97 13.87
CA GLU A 103 -13.62 -16.92 13.06
C GLU A 103 -13.44 -15.58 12.34
N TYR A 104 -14.50 -14.94 11.82
CA TYR A 104 -14.40 -13.79 10.93
C TYR A 104 -15.15 -12.55 11.39
N GLY A 105 -15.89 -12.63 12.53
CA GLY A 105 -16.74 -11.55 12.99
C GLY A 105 -17.90 -11.22 12.04
N PRO A 106 -18.49 -10.02 12.16
CA PRO A 106 -19.64 -9.62 11.35
C PRO A 106 -19.28 -9.09 9.96
N TYR A 107 -17.99 -8.77 9.72
CA TYR A 107 -17.54 -8.06 8.51
C TYR A 107 -16.15 -8.52 8.06
N ALA A 108 -16.01 -8.77 6.79
CA ALA A 108 -14.75 -9.11 6.16
C ALA A 108 -14.64 -8.52 4.76
N VAL A 109 -13.41 -8.27 4.31
CA VAL A 109 -13.12 -7.91 2.92
C VAL A 109 -12.05 -8.83 2.36
N ALA A 110 -12.23 -9.27 1.12
CA ALA A 110 -11.28 -10.13 0.43
C ALA A 110 -10.23 -9.31 -0.31
N LEU A 111 -8.96 -9.71 -0.20
CA LEU A 111 -7.84 -9.15 -0.94
C LEU A 111 -7.56 -9.97 -2.20
N ASN A 112 -6.96 -9.33 -3.23
CA ASN A 112 -6.63 -9.98 -4.51
C ASN A 112 -5.35 -10.83 -4.46
N TYR A 113 -5.08 -11.49 -3.32
CA TYR A 113 -3.98 -12.46 -3.24
C TYR A 113 -4.34 -13.78 -3.93
N PRO A 114 -3.45 -14.41 -4.70
CA PRO A 114 -2.17 -13.89 -5.16
C PRO A 114 -2.35 -12.84 -6.27
N ASN A 115 -1.65 -11.72 -6.15
CA ASN A 115 -1.63 -10.69 -7.18
C ASN A 115 -0.75 -11.11 -8.38
N PRO A 116 -0.63 -10.30 -9.48
CA PRO A 116 0.22 -10.66 -10.62
C PRO A 116 1.69 -10.91 -10.26
N ALA A 117 2.27 -10.12 -9.35
CA ALA A 117 3.67 -10.32 -8.92
C ALA A 117 3.84 -11.59 -8.08
N ASP A 118 2.88 -11.90 -7.21
CA ASP A 118 2.87 -13.14 -6.43
C ASP A 118 2.82 -14.37 -7.36
N ARG A 119 1.93 -14.34 -8.35
CA ARG A 119 1.81 -15.43 -9.34
C ARG A 119 3.08 -15.61 -10.16
N LEU A 120 3.72 -14.51 -10.57
CA LEU A 120 5.00 -14.57 -11.28
C LEU A 120 6.09 -15.23 -10.44
N ARG A 121 6.07 -15.02 -9.12
CA ARG A 121 6.99 -15.64 -8.15
C ARG A 121 6.60 -17.07 -7.77
N GLY A 122 5.52 -17.60 -8.35
CA GLY A 122 5.05 -18.96 -8.06
C GLY A 122 4.33 -19.11 -6.73
N LYS A 123 3.92 -18.01 -6.08
CA LYS A 123 3.14 -18.08 -4.85
C LYS A 123 1.76 -18.68 -5.10
N THR A 124 1.27 -19.46 -4.15
CA THR A 124 0.01 -20.21 -4.25
C THR A 124 -0.92 -19.98 -3.07
N GLY A 125 -2.13 -20.52 -3.16
CA GLY A 125 -3.21 -20.36 -2.20
C GLY A 125 -4.09 -19.15 -2.50
N GLY A 126 -4.92 -18.77 -1.54
CA GLY A 126 -5.88 -17.68 -1.68
C GLY A 126 -6.61 -17.43 -0.36
N GLY A 127 -7.75 -16.71 -0.42
CA GLY A 127 -8.57 -16.49 0.78
C GLY A 127 -7.92 -15.60 1.83
N ILE A 128 -7.09 -14.64 1.43
CA ILE A 128 -6.53 -13.63 2.33
C ILE A 128 -7.54 -12.51 2.47
N TRP A 129 -7.99 -12.29 3.70
CA TRP A 129 -9.00 -11.30 4.05
C TRP A 129 -8.47 -10.32 5.10
N LEU A 130 -9.08 -9.14 5.17
CA LEU A 130 -9.07 -8.28 6.35
C LEU A 130 -10.45 -8.43 7.00
N HIS A 131 -10.49 -8.85 8.27
CA HIS A 131 -11.72 -9.16 8.98
C HIS A 131 -11.59 -8.83 10.48
N SER A 132 -12.59 -9.17 11.28
CA SER A 132 -12.48 -9.20 12.74
C SER A 132 -12.62 -10.63 13.27
N LYS A 133 -12.75 -10.77 14.57
CA LYS A 133 -13.10 -12.03 15.24
C LYS A 133 -14.38 -11.84 16.05
N GLY A 134 -15.06 -12.92 16.38
CA GLY A 134 -16.18 -12.90 17.32
C GLY A 134 -15.76 -12.68 18.78
N GLN A 135 -14.47 -12.69 19.05
CA GLN A 135 -13.83 -12.47 20.35
C GLN A 135 -12.71 -11.44 20.24
N ALA A 136 -12.14 -11.01 21.38
CA ALA A 136 -10.96 -10.15 21.40
C ALA A 136 -9.78 -10.77 20.64
N ILE A 137 -8.99 -9.92 19.97
CA ILE A 137 -7.86 -10.37 19.14
C ILE A 137 -6.55 -10.53 19.92
N THR A 138 -6.48 -10.03 21.15
CA THR A 138 -5.27 -10.08 21.98
C THR A 138 -4.80 -11.51 22.22
N GLY A 139 -3.51 -11.75 21.95
CA GLY A 139 -2.88 -13.05 22.19
C GLY A 139 -3.23 -14.16 21.19
N ILE A 140 -3.98 -13.87 20.14
CA ILE A 140 -4.34 -14.84 19.10
C ILE A 140 -3.69 -14.49 17.73
N THR A 141 -3.80 -15.40 16.79
CA THR A 141 -3.26 -15.27 15.42
C THR A 141 -4.29 -15.76 14.41
N THR A 142 -4.01 -15.54 13.12
CA THR A 142 -4.83 -16.06 12.03
C THR A 142 -4.11 -17.19 11.26
N ARG A 143 -4.73 -17.70 10.22
CA ARG A 143 -4.13 -18.65 9.26
C ARG A 143 -3.55 -17.97 8.02
N GLY A 144 -3.36 -16.63 8.08
CA GLY A 144 -2.80 -15.83 7.00
C GLY A 144 -3.58 -14.54 6.70
N CYS A 145 -4.78 -14.38 7.25
CA CYS A 145 -5.57 -13.15 7.14
C CYS A 145 -5.00 -12.05 8.04
N LEU A 146 -5.44 -10.82 7.81
CA LEU A 146 -5.33 -9.70 8.74
C LEU A 146 -6.61 -9.60 9.56
N ALA A 147 -6.52 -9.36 10.87
CA ALA A 147 -7.71 -9.12 11.67
C ALA A 147 -7.48 -8.00 12.68
N ILE A 148 -8.49 -7.14 12.84
CA ILE A 148 -8.56 -6.04 13.80
C ILE A 148 -9.75 -6.24 14.74
N ASP A 149 -9.89 -5.38 15.75
CA ASP A 149 -11.01 -5.44 16.67
C ASP A 149 -12.36 -5.30 15.94
N ARG A 150 -13.38 -5.93 16.53
CA ARG A 150 -14.72 -5.97 15.94
C ARG A 150 -15.39 -4.60 15.86
N HIS A 151 -15.20 -3.76 16.84
CA HIS A 151 -15.78 -2.43 16.85
C HIS A 151 -15.05 -1.53 15.83
N GLU A 152 -13.73 -1.63 15.79
CA GLU A 152 -12.89 -0.86 14.87
C GLU A 152 -13.19 -1.18 13.40
N ILE A 153 -13.33 -2.47 13.03
CA ILE A 153 -13.65 -2.81 11.64
C ILE A 153 -15.04 -2.31 11.23
N MET A 154 -16.00 -2.30 12.13
CA MET A 154 -17.34 -1.78 11.84
C MET A 154 -17.32 -0.26 11.64
N GLU A 155 -16.48 0.47 12.37
CA GLU A 155 -16.32 1.92 12.18
C GLU A 155 -15.71 2.25 10.81
N ILE A 156 -14.70 1.50 10.37
CA ILE A 156 -14.06 1.74 9.07
C ILE A 156 -14.75 1.03 7.90
N ALA A 157 -15.74 0.16 8.15
CA ALA A 157 -16.46 -0.59 7.12
C ALA A 157 -16.95 0.26 5.93
N PRO A 158 -17.46 1.50 6.11
CA PRO A 158 -17.85 2.36 5.00
C PRO A 158 -16.69 2.74 4.05
N LEU A 159 -15.44 2.66 4.51
CA LEU A 159 -14.22 2.98 3.75
C LEU A 159 -13.60 1.73 3.11
N LEU A 160 -13.91 0.53 3.62
CA LEU A 160 -13.41 -0.75 3.10
C LEU A 160 -14.16 -1.18 1.83
N LYS A 161 -13.94 -0.46 0.75
CA LYS A 161 -14.64 -0.67 -0.54
C LYS A 161 -13.77 -1.41 -1.56
N PRO A 162 -14.38 -2.12 -2.52
CA PRO A 162 -13.62 -2.69 -3.64
C PRO A 162 -12.78 -1.60 -4.33
N GLY A 163 -11.51 -1.92 -4.57
CA GLY A 163 -10.51 -1.01 -5.13
C GLY A 163 -9.68 -0.25 -4.09
N THR A 164 -10.02 -0.28 -2.80
CA THR A 164 -9.17 0.29 -1.75
C THR A 164 -7.87 -0.49 -1.65
N PRO A 165 -6.69 0.16 -1.72
CA PRO A 165 -5.41 -0.50 -1.55
C PRO A 165 -5.18 -0.94 -0.10
N VAL A 166 -4.56 -2.11 0.07
CA VAL A 166 -4.05 -2.64 1.34
C VAL A 166 -2.62 -3.09 1.09
N ILE A 167 -1.68 -2.38 1.68
CA ILE A 167 -0.26 -2.69 1.60
C ILE A 167 0.10 -3.50 2.84
N VAL A 168 0.77 -4.62 2.66
CA VAL A 168 1.22 -5.48 3.76
C VAL A 168 2.73 -5.57 3.72
N ALA A 169 3.37 -5.24 4.82
CA ALA A 169 4.83 -5.24 4.97
C ALA A 169 5.25 -5.90 6.29
N GLU A 170 6.44 -6.49 6.33
CA GLU A 170 7.03 -6.93 7.58
C GLU A 170 7.34 -5.73 8.47
N LYS A 171 8.03 -4.72 7.92
CA LYS A 171 8.38 -3.47 8.59
C LYS A 171 8.12 -2.27 7.69
N VAL A 172 7.73 -1.15 8.29
CA VAL A 172 7.59 0.14 7.62
C VAL A 172 8.61 1.17 8.11
N ALA A 173 9.60 0.73 8.88
CA ALA A 173 10.68 1.55 9.39
C ALA A 173 11.40 2.32 8.28
N GLY A 174 11.74 3.58 8.52
CA GLY A 174 12.42 4.43 7.55
C GLY A 174 11.51 4.98 6.43
N SER A 175 10.20 4.77 6.49
CA SER A 175 9.25 5.43 5.59
C SER A 175 9.06 6.90 5.97
N PRO A 176 8.48 7.74 5.09
CA PRO A 176 8.21 9.14 5.40
C PRO A 176 7.29 9.34 6.61
N PHE A 177 6.57 8.30 7.04
CA PHE A 177 5.58 8.35 8.12
C PHE A 177 6.09 7.75 9.43
N PHE A 178 7.23 7.08 9.38
CA PHE A 178 7.78 6.35 10.51
C PHE A 178 9.28 6.65 10.64
N ASP A 179 9.78 6.75 11.86
CA ASP A 179 11.22 6.86 12.11
C ASP A 179 11.95 5.53 11.81
N ARG A 180 13.26 5.51 12.05
CA ARG A 180 14.09 4.33 11.82
C ARG A 180 13.70 3.15 12.71
N GLU A 181 13.12 3.41 13.86
CA GLU A 181 12.61 2.45 14.82
C GLU A 181 11.18 2.00 14.48
N GLY A 182 10.56 2.59 13.44
CA GLY A 182 9.19 2.29 13.02
C GLY A 182 8.13 2.95 13.91
N LYS A 183 8.49 3.96 14.71
CA LYS A 183 7.55 4.78 15.46
C LYS A 183 6.96 5.86 14.55
N VAL A 184 5.67 6.13 14.71
CA VAL A 184 5.00 7.21 13.97
C VAL A 184 5.69 8.54 14.27
N LEU A 185 6.07 9.25 13.21
CA LEU A 185 6.70 10.57 13.36
C LEU A 185 5.66 11.55 13.93
N PRO A 186 6.01 12.30 15.01
CA PRO A 186 5.10 13.26 15.60
C PRO A 186 4.74 14.36 14.59
N THR A 187 3.49 14.73 14.60
CA THR A 187 2.96 15.74 13.71
C THR A 187 3.48 17.14 14.11
N VAL A 188 3.51 18.07 13.16
CA VAL A 188 3.89 19.46 13.45
C VAL A 188 2.97 20.12 14.48
N ALA A 189 1.71 19.66 14.58
CA ALA A 189 0.79 20.14 15.60
C ALA A 189 1.18 19.68 17.00
N GLU A 190 1.65 18.45 17.17
CA GLU A 190 2.13 17.92 18.45
C GLU A 190 3.45 18.60 18.87
N LYS A 191 4.34 18.91 17.92
CA LYS A 191 5.56 19.69 18.20
C LYS A 191 5.29 21.15 18.63
N ARG A 192 4.14 21.73 18.24
CA ARG A 192 3.72 23.04 18.72
C ARG A 192 3.01 23.01 20.07
N ALA A 193 2.55 21.86 20.52
CA ALA A 193 1.90 21.68 21.81
C ALA A 193 2.86 21.39 22.96
N GLU A 194 4.15 21.14 22.70
CA GLU A 194 5.15 21.12 23.76
C GLU A 194 5.36 22.55 24.28
N PRO A 195 5.13 22.82 25.57
CA PRO A 195 5.34 24.16 26.10
C PRO A 195 6.80 24.51 26.00
N SER A 196 7.09 25.55 25.22
CA SER A 196 8.41 26.19 25.22
C SER A 196 8.77 26.56 26.67
N ALA A 197 9.80 25.90 27.19
CA ALA A 197 10.38 26.22 28.50
C ALA A 197 11.08 27.58 28.43
N ALA A 198 10.32 28.67 28.38
CA ALA A 198 10.80 30.02 28.70
C ALA A 198 9.63 31.02 28.68
N ALA A 199 8.86 31.09 29.76
CA ALA A 199 8.23 32.34 30.25
C ALA A 199 7.58 32.07 31.60
N GLN A 200 8.35 32.11 32.65
CA GLN A 200 7.79 32.36 33.98
C GLN A 200 7.36 33.82 34.03
N LEU A 201 6.07 34.08 34.21
CA LEU A 201 5.52 35.33 34.66
C LEU A 201 4.71 35.11 35.95
N PRO A 202 4.72 36.08 36.89
CA PRO A 202 4.42 35.82 38.28
C PRO A 202 2.96 35.69 38.62
N GLN A 203 2.72 34.89 39.67
CA GLN A 203 1.43 34.74 40.31
C GLN A 203 0.97 36.05 40.94
N ASP A 204 -0.24 36.49 40.68
CA ASP A 204 -1.01 37.24 41.64
C ASP A 204 -2.46 36.74 41.72
N LYS A 205 -2.94 36.85 42.96
CA LYS A 205 -4.17 36.28 43.48
C LYS A 205 -5.42 37.06 43.04
N THR A 206 -6.51 36.40 42.82
CA THR A 206 -7.74 36.68 43.63
C THR A 206 -8.89 35.71 43.27
N GLU A 207 -9.50 35.20 44.29
CA GLU A 207 -10.75 34.41 44.32
C GLU A 207 -11.93 35.20 43.76
N VAL A 208 -12.91 34.52 43.14
CA VAL A 208 -14.32 34.73 43.43
C VAL A 208 -15.15 33.48 43.05
N PHE A 209 -15.92 33.04 43.99
CA PHE A 209 -16.94 31.99 44.00
C PHE A 209 -18.06 32.22 42.96
N GLY A 210 -18.61 31.14 42.44
CA GLY A 210 -19.87 31.12 41.73
C GLY A 210 -20.41 29.73 41.43
N LYS A 211 -21.12 29.09 42.35
CA LYS A 211 -22.00 27.93 42.14
C LYS A 211 -23.06 28.22 41.09
N LEU A 212 -23.27 27.33 40.13
CA LEU A 212 -24.59 27.11 39.55
C LEU A 212 -24.81 25.66 39.13
N THR A 213 -25.98 25.22 39.40
CA THR A 213 -26.57 23.90 39.50
C THR A 213 -26.81 23.21 38.16
N ALA A 214 -26.86 21.88 38.24
CA ALA A 214 -27.27 20.92 37.20
C ALA A 214 -28.69 21.18 36.68
N LYS A 215 -28.87 21.12 35.36
CA LYS A 215 -29.93 20.45 34.60
C LYS A 215 -29.88 20.89 33.14
N GLU A 216 -29.59 19.95 32.24
CA GLU A 216 -30.44 19.72 31.07
C GLU A 216 -29.86 18.69 30.14
N LYS A 217 -30.63 17.66 29.99
CA LYS A 217 -31.01 16.81 28.85
C LYS A 217 -30.13 16.70 27.62
N ALA A 218 -29.90 15.44 27.35
CA ALA A 218 -29.45 14.86 26.09
C ALA A 218 -30.03 15.46 24.81
N SER A 219 -29.15 15.74 23.84
CA SER A 219 -29.51 15.71 22.42
C SER A 219 -28.31 15.38 21.57
N SER A 220 -28.49 14.29 20.80
CA SER A 220 -27.86 13.96 19.52
C SER A 220 -26.33 14.16 19.36
N GLY A 221 -25.64 13.04 19.35
CA GLY A 221 -24.23 12.95 19.05
C GLY A 221 -23.84 13.48 17.69
N SER A 222 -23.06 14.51 17.73
CA SER A 222 -22.15 14.88 16.67
C SER A 222 -20.89 14.04 16.85
N ALA A 223 -20.60 13.16 15.87
CA ALA A 223 -19.33 12.49 15.79
C ALA A 223 -18.23 13.56 15.76
N ALA A 224 -17.43 13.60 16.81
CA ALA A 224 -16.27 14.46 16.89
C ALA A 224 -15.33 14.07 15.74
N CYS A 225 -15.21 14.94 14.72
CA CYS A 225 -14.13 14.89 13.76
C CYS A 225 -12.83 14.99 14.56
N VAL A 226 -12.07 13.91 14.60
CA VAL A 226 -10.69 13.92 15.08
C VAL A 226 -9.93 14.87 14.17
N HIS A 227 -9.34 15.91 14.75
CA HIS A 227 -8.66 16.97 14.03
C HIS A 227 -7.56 16.38 13.14
N ALA A 228 -7.61 16.76 11.88
CA ALA A 228 -6.57 16.47 10.90
C ALA A 228 -5.26 17.07 11.36
N VAL A 229 -4.23 16.25 11.34
CA VAL A 229 -2.88 16.64 11.72
C VAL A 229 -2.08 16.90 10.46
N ASP A 230 -1.65 18.14 10.25
CA ASP A 230 -0.82 18.56 9.12
C ASP A 230 0.63 18.14 9.35
N PHE A 231 1.15 17.31 8.46
CA PHE A 231 2.56 16.93 8.44
C PHE A 231 3.33 17.74 7.39
N PRO A 232 4.38 18.47 7.74
CA PRO A 232 5.46 18.70 6.80
C PRO A 232 6.38 17.47 6.87
N ILE A 233 6.34 16.65 5.83
CA ILE A 233 7.20 15.50 5.69
C ILE A 233 8.48 15.98 5.03
N GLU A 234 9.57 16.05 5.82
CA GLU A 234 10.89 16.00 5.22
C GLU A 234 11.26 14.54 4.99
N PRO A 235 11.39 14.09 3.75
CA PRO A 235 11.73 12.70 3.44
C PRO A 235 13.13 12.39 3.95
N THR A 236 13.31 11.24 4.57
CA THR A 236 14.66 10.72 4.86
C THR A 236 15.38 10.45 3.53
N PRO A 237 16.61 11.00 3.33
CA PRO A 237 17.07 11.41 2.00
C PRO A 237 17.41 10.30 0.99
N ALA A 238 17.66 9.07 1.37
CA ALA A 238 18.23 8.11 0.43
C ALA A 238 17.21 7.14 -0.23
N PHE A 239 16.25 6.62 0.52
CA PHE A 239 15.31 5.62 0.00
C PHE A 239 14.10 6.24 -0.70
N CYS A 240 13.52 7.30 -0.13
CA CYS A 240 12.44 8.05 -0.77
C CYS A 240 12.89 8.77 -2.05
N ALA A 241 14.15 9.20 -2.14
CA ALA A 241 14.68 9.87 -3.34
C ALA A 241 14.68 8.95 -4.55
N VAL A 242 15.04 7.67 -4.42
CA VAL A 242 15.03 6.71 -5.53
C VAL A 242 13.59 6.38 -5.95
N GLN A 243 12.68 6.23 -5.00
CA GLN A 243 11.29 5.90 -5.30
C GLN A 243 10.53 7.09 -5.86
N THR A 244 10.77 8.30 -5.36
CA THR A 244 10.16 9.51 -5.91
C THR A 244 10.66 9.82 -7.32
N ALA A 245 11.90 9.43 -7.67
CA ALA A 245 12.43 9.59 -9.02
C ALA A 245 11.78 8.64 -10.05
N GLU A 246 11.41 7.41 -9.66
CA GLU A 246 10.80 6.44 -10.57
C GLU A 246 9.28 6.65 -10.75
N ALA A 247 8.62 7.23 -9.79
CA ALA A 247 7.17 7.40 -9.81
C ALA A 247 6.66 8.30 -10.95
N PRO A 248 7.27 9.44 -11.30
CA PRO A 248 6.88 10.23 -12.48
C PRO A 248 6.96 9.42 -13.78
N ARG A 249 8.02 8.61 -13.92
CA ARG A 249 8.21 7.75 -15.09
C ARG A 249 7.11 6.69 -15.20
N LEU A 250 6.74 6.07 -14.08
CA LEU A 250 5.65 5.09 -14.05
C LEU A 250 4.30 5.73 -14.34
N ARG A 251 4.08 6.96 -13.84
CA ARG A 251 2.90 7.74 -14.17
C ARG A 251 2.81 8.03 -15.65
N GLU A 252 3.90 8.43 -16.28
CA GLU A 252 3.97 8.66 -17.71
C GLU A 252 3.67 7.40 -18.52
N LEU A 253 4.24 6.26 -18.12
CA LEU A 253 3.94 4.97 -18.74
C LEU A 253 2.46 4.57 -18.59
N ALA A 254 1.85 4.85 -17.44
CA ALA A 254 0.42 4.63 -17.24
C ALA A 254 -0.44 5.54 -18.14
N LEU A 255 -0.06 6.81 -18.29
CA LEU A 255 -0.72 7.73 -19.22
C LEU A 255 -0.62 7.23 -20.67
N ARG A 256 0.57 6.78 -21.09
CA ARG A 256 0.76 6.18 -22.41
C ARG A 256 -0.13 4.93 -22.60
N TRP A 257 -0.22 4.08 -21.58
CA TRP A 257 -1.10 2.92 -21.61
C TRP A 257 -2.57 3.34 -21.78
N MET A 258 -3.03 4.36 -21.07
CA MET A 258 -4.39 4.90 -21.18
C MET A 258 -4.68 5.41 -22.59
N ASP A 259 -3.77 6.17 -23.19
CA ASP A 259 -3.91 6.69 -24.55
C ASP A 259 -4.04 5.58 -25.58
N LEU A 260 -3.18 4.57 -25.48
CA LEU A 260 -3.24 3.40 -26.37
C LEU A 260 -4.52 2.59 -26.15
N ARG A 261 -4.96 2.51 -24.90
CA ARG A 261 -6.17 1.79 -24.53
C ARG A 261 -7.44 2.45 -25.04
N GLU A 262 -7.56 3.77 -24.94
CA GLU A 262 -8.68 4.56 -25.46
C GLU A 262 -8.75 4.50 -26.98
N LYS A 263 -7.60 4.52 -27.65
CA LYS A 263 -7.49 4.36 -29.11
C LYS A 263 -7.64 2.90 -29.56
N GLN A 264 -7.72 1.95 -28.64
CA GLN A 264 -7.69 0.51 -28.92
C GLN A 264 -6.50 0.06 -29.79
N ALA A 265 -5.37 0.76 -29.64
CA ALA A 265 -4.16 0.55 -30.43
C ALA A 265 -3.44 -0.74 -30.03
N GLU A 266 -2.96 -1.51 -31.01
CA GLU A 266 -2.25 -2.77 -30.75
C GLU A 266 -0.89 -2.57 -30.08
N GLU A 267 -0.30 -1.38 -30.27
CA GLU A 267 0.95 -0.96 -29.63
C GLU A 267 0.91 -1.02 -28.09
N ILE A 268 -0.27 -1.06 -27.50
CA ILE A 268 -0.44 -1.25 -26.04
C ILE A 268 0.28 -2.51 -25.55
N PHE A 269 0.34 -3.56 -26.38
CA PHE A 269 1.00 -4.82 -26.00
C PHE A 269 2.52 -4.72 -25.95
N SER A 270 3.13 -3.67 -26.51
CA SER A 270 4.58 -3.42 -26.39
C SER A 270 4.97 -3.01 -24.96
N LEU A 271 4.01 -2.58 -24.15
CA LEU A 271 4.23 -2.25 -22.74
C LEU A 271 4.25 -3.48 -21.82
N TYR A 272 3.84 -4.65 -22.31
CA TYR A 272 3.80 -5.88 -21.53
C TYR A 272 5.09 -6.67 -21.66
N ASP A 273 5.47 -7.37 -20.58
CA ASP A 273 6.55 -8.33 -20.61
C ASP A 273 6.03 -9.67 -21.14
N ASP A 274 6.50 -10.10 -22.29
CA ASP A 274 6.12 -11.36 -22.91
C ASP A 274 6.82 -12.57 -22.29
N LYS A 275 7.92 -12.35 -21.56
CA LYS A 275 8.75 -13.37 -20.89
C LYS A 275 8.37 -13.59 -19.43
N ALA A 276 7.86 -12.54 -18.75
CA ALA A 276 7.45 -12.58 -17.36
C ALA A 276 6.02 -13.17 -17.23
N TRP A 277 5.87 -14.43 -17.62
CA TRP A 277 4.60 -15.11 -17.51
C TRP A 277 4.66 -16.25 -16.49
N PRO A 278 3.69 -16.38 -15.56
CA PRO A 278 3.74 -17.43 -14.55
C PRO A 278 3.77 -18.82 -15.19
N LYS A 279 4.78 -19.62 -14.85
CA LYS A 279 4.90 -21.01 -15.32
C LYS A 279 3.71 -21.89 -14.92
N SER A 280 3.02 -21.52 -13.83
CA SER A 280 1.81 -22.16 -13.33
C SER A 280 0.54 -21.76 -14.10
N SER A 281 0.62 -20.79 -15.00
CA SER A 281 -0.52 -20.37 -15.80
C SER A 281 -0.84 -21.43 -16.85
N ARG A 282 -2.13 -21.80 -16.94
CA ARG A 282 -2.63 -22.64 -18.03
C ARG A 282 -2.67 -21.93 -19.38
N GLU A 283 -2.46 -20.61 -19.37
CA GLU A 283 -2.54 -19.72 -20.51
C GLU A 283 -1.16 -19.11 -20.76
N ASN A 284 -0.61 -19.23 -21.97
CA ASN A 284 0.61 -18.54 -22.36
C ASN A 284 0.35 -17.06 -22.69
N PHE A 285 1.44 -16.27 -22.87
CA PHE A 285 1.33 -14.84 -23.15
C PHE A 285 0.51 -14.57 -24.43
N SER A 286 0.68 -15.36 -25.48
CA SER A 286 -0.06 -15.17 -26.75
C SER A 286 -1.57 -15.36 -26.56
N GLN A 287 -1.97 -16.38 -25.83
CA GLN A 287 -3.38 -16.62 -25.49
C GLN A 287 -3.93 -15.47 -24.63
N LYS A 288 -3.18 -15.02 -23.65
CA LYS A 288 -3.56 -13.87 -22.81
C LYS A 288 -3.71 -12.61 -23.66
N LYS A 289 -2.74 -12.32 -24.55
CA LYS A 289 -2.79 -11.20 -25.46
C LYS A 289 -4.05 -11.25 -26.33
N SER A 290 -4.37 -12.41 -26.91
CA SER A 290 -5.57 -12.60 -27.72
C SER A 290 -6.84 -12.35 -26.92
N ARG A 291 -6.91 -12.84 -25.69
CA ARG A 291 -8.05 -12.62 -24.79
C ARG A 291 -8.20 -11.15 -24.39
N LEU A 292 -7.10 -10.47 -24.06
CA LEU A 292 -7.11 -9.03 -23.74
C LEU A 292 -7.56 -8.22 -24.96
N LYS A 293 -7.06 -8.55 -26.16
CA LYS A 293 -7.44 -7.90 -27.43
C LYS A 293 -8.95 -8.06 -27.68
N ALA A 294 -9.49 -9.27 -27.52
CA ALA A 294 -10.92 -9.52 -27.66
C ALA A 294 -11.74 -8.73 -26.63
N GLY A 295 -11.31 -8.73 -25.37
CA GLY A 295 -11.96 -7.98 -24.31
C GLY A 295 -11.92 -6.47 -24.56
N PHE A 296 -10.81 -5.95 -25.07
CA PHE A 296 -10.67 -4.54 -25.41
C PHE A 296 -11.60 -4.14 -26.57
N LYS A 297 -11.70 -4.96 -27.62
CA LYS A 297 -12.60 -4.71 -28.74
C LYS A 297 -14.10 -4.74 -28.37
N ALA A 298 -14.45 -5.55 -27.37
CA ALA A 298 -15.83 -5.63 -26.88
C ALA A 298 -16.26 -4.41 -26.05
N GLN A 299 -15.32 -3.53 -25.70
CA GLN A 299 -15.54 -2.37 -24.85
C GLN A 299 -15.51 -1.09 -25.67
N SER A 300 -16.45 -0.20 -25.42
CA SER A 300 -16.54 1.13 -26.05
C SER A 300 -16.59 2.23 -25.01
N GLU A 301 -16.49 3.50 -25.42
CA GLU A 301 -16.53 4.68 -24.56
C GLU A 301 -15.59 4.56 -23.35
N ILE A 302 -14.35 4.13 -23.63
CA ILE A 302 -13.35 3.92 -22.58
C ILE A 302 -12.85 5.27 -22.11
N ARG A 303 -12.86 5.49 -20.79
CA ARG A 303 -12.39 6.72 -20.15
C ARG A 303 -11.58 6.39 -18.91
N HIS A 304 -10.53 7.18 -18.68
CA HIS A 304 -9.66 7.09 -17.52
C HIS A 304 -9.59 8.42 -16.79
N GLU A 305 -9.59 8.35 -15.45
CA GLU A 305 -9.39 9.53 -14.60
C GLU A 305 -7.88 9.79 -14.45
N ARG A 306 -7.30 10.51 -15.43
CA ARG A 306 -5.84 10.75 -15.54
C ARG A 306 -5.26 11.49 -14.33
N ALA A 307 -6.06 12.34 -13.67
CA ALA A 307 -5.65 13.06 -12.46
C ALA A 307 -5.52 12.13 -11.24
N GLN A 308 -6.18 10.96 -11.26
CA GLN A 308 -6.23 10.03 -10.13
C GLN A 308 -5.30 8.81 -10.31
N ILE A 309 -4.19 8.96 -11.05
CA ILE A 309 -3.19 7.90 -11.14
C ILE A 309 -2.38 7.89 -9.85
N SER A 310 -2.51 6.82 -9.08
CA SER A 310 -1.67 6.57 -7.91
C SER A 310 -0.56 5.58 -8.27
N VAL A 311 0.62 5.76 -7.70
CA VAL A 311 1.77 4.88 -7.86
C VAL A 311 2.13 4.30 -6.51
N LEU A 312 2.11 2.97 -6.39
CA LEU A 312 2.39 2.23 -5.18
C LEU A 312 3.59 1.33 -5.41
N TYR A 313 4.44 1.20 -4.40
CA TYR A 313 5.59 0.33 -4.47
C TYR A 313 5.34 -0.98 -3.70
N GLY A 314 5.72 -2.09 -4.29
CA GLY A 314 5.72 -3.42 -3.69
C GLY A 314 7.11 -4.07 -3.71
N PRO A 315 7.33 -5.25 -3.08
CA PRO A 315 8.64 -5.90 -3.07
C PRO A 315 9.15 -6.16 -4.48
N GLY A 316 10.04 -5.28 -4.96
CA GLY A 316 10.64 -5.39 -6.29
C GLY A 316 9.68 -5.19 -7.47
N TYR A 317 8.54 -4.55 -7.27
CA TYR A 317 7.61 -4.18 -8.32
C TYR A 317 6.87 -2.88 -7.98
N TRP A 318 6.27 -2.27 -8.98
CA TRP A 318 5.43 -1.11 -8.84
C TRP A 318 4.00 -1.39 -9.29
N VAL A 319 3.07 -0.61 -8.77
CA VAL A 319 1.67 -0.67 -9.20
C VAL A 319 1.21 0.75 -9.51
N THR A 320 0.74 0.97 -10.74
CA THR A 320 -0.04 2.17 -11.04
C THR A 320 -1.51 1.80 -11.02
N CYS A 321 -2.32 2.55 -10.27
CA CYS A 321 -3.76 2.30 -10.21
C CYS A 321 -4.56 3.59 -10.46
N PHE A 322 -5.71 3.42 -11.15
CA PHE A 322 -6.53 4.53 -11.58
C PHE A 322 -7.96 4.07 -11.90
N PRO A 323 -8.96 4.96 -11.79
CA PRO A 323 -10.31 4.68 -12.22
C PRO A 323 -10.40 4.53 -13.74
N GLU A 324 -11.11 3.49 -14.18
CA GLU A 324 -11.44 3.22 -15.58
C GLU A 324 -12.95 3.02 -15.71
N SER A 325 -13.55 3.63 -16.71
CA SER A 325 -14.93 3.34 -17.08
C SER A 325 -15.03 2.99 -18.57
N TYR A 326 -15.95 2.09 -18.90
CA TYR A 326 -16.24 1.69 -20.28
C TYR A 326 -17.66 1.15 -20.40
N ARG A 327 -18.17 1.06 -21.63
CA ARG A 327 -19.40 0.32 -21.94
C ARG A 327 -19.08 -1.10 -22.40
N LEU A 328 -19.89 -2.03 -21.94
CA LEU A 328 -19.93 -3.41 -22.43
C LEU A 328 -21.38 -3.73 -22.79
N GLY A 329 -21.69 -3.72 -24.11
CA GLY A 329 -23.07 -3.67 -24.57
C GLY A 329 -23.75 -2.39 -24.05
N GLU A 330 -24.94 -2.53 -23.48
CA GLU A 330 -25.69 -1.40 -22.90
C GLU A 330 -25.23 -0.99 -21.51
N SER A 331 -24.45 -1.82 -20.83
CA SER A 331 -24.05 -1.58 -19.45
C SER A 331 -22.77 -0.76 -19.33
N ARG A 332 -22.79 0.34 -18.55
CA ARG A 332 -21.59 1.05 -18.13
C ARG A 332 -20.94 0.33 -16.95
N ARG A 333 -19.63 0.21 -17.00
CA ARG A 333 -18.80 -0.41 -15.95
C ARG A 333 -17.83 0.64 -15.40
N ASN A 334 -17.77 0.73 -14.07
CA ASN A 334 -16.80 1.55 -13.36
C ASN A 334 -15.90 0.62 -12.56
N ASN A 335 -14.59 0.77 -12.71
CA ASN A 335 -13.61 -0.12 -12.14
C ASN A 335 -12.41 0.67 -11.63
N LEU A 336 -11.61 0.01 -10.79
CA LEU A 336 -10.21 0.39 -10.59
C LEU A 336 -9.35 -0.53 -11.46
N ARG A 337 -8.51 0.04 -12.32
CA ARG A 337 -7.45 -0.65 -13.05
C ARG A 337 -6.16 -0.55 -12.26
N ALA A 338 -5.47 -1.66 -12.06
CA ALA A 338 -4.12 -1.71 -11.49
C ALA A 338 -3.18 -2.43 -12.46
N LEU A 339 -2.08 -1.77 -12.85
CA LEU A 339 -1.03 -2.30 -13.70
C LEU A 339 0.20 -2.56 -12.84
N TYR A 340 0.73 -3.78 -12.91
CA TYR A 340 1.91 -4.22 -12.16
C TYR A 340 3.14 -4.15 -13.06
N TRP A 341 4.16 -3.42 -12.61
CA TRP A 341 5.36 -3.11 -13.39
C TRP A 341 6.61 -3.71 -12.76
N MET A 342 7.45 -4.31 -13.57
CA MET A 342 8.81 -4.70 -13.19
C MET A 342 9.78 -4.24 -14.27
N LYS A 343 11.05 -4.08 -13.92
CA LYS A 343 12.12 -3.83 -14.89
C LYS A 343 12.47 -5.15 -15.60
N ASP A 344 12.52 -5.12 -16.92
CA ASP A 344 13.03 -6.21 -17.74
C ASP A 344 14.57 -6.27 -17.69
N ALA A 345 15.18 -7.19 -18.41
CA ALA A 345 16.64 -7.34 -18.48
C ALA A 345 17.36 -6.11 -19.05
N SER A 346 16.66 -5.24 -19.79
CA SER A 346 17.19 -3.97 -20.29
C SER A 346 17.05 -2.82 -19.29
N GLY A 347 16.46 -3.05 -18.12
CA GLY A 347 16.14 -2.01 -17.15
C GLY A 347 14.89 -1.18 -17.48
N SER A 348 14.13 -1.57 -18.51
CA SER A 348 12.90 -0.90 -18.91
C SER A 348 11.71 -1.47 -18.15
N TYR A 349 10.78 -0.59 -17.71
CA TYR A 349 9.55 -1.05 -17.07
C TYR A 349 8.61 -1.74 -18.04
N ARG A 350 8.13 -2.92 -17.67
CA ARG A 350 7.14 -3.71 -18.40
C ARG A 350 6.01 -4.14 -17.49
N ILE A 351 4.82 -4.25 -18.05
CA ILE A 351 3.65 -4.76 -17.33
C ILE A 351 3.75 -6.27 -17.23
N ILE A 352 3.82 -6.80 -16.02
CA ILE A 352 3.82 -8.24 -15.70
C ILE A 352 2.41 -8.78 -15.46
N GLY A 353 1.43 -7.92 -15.36
CA GLY A 353 0.03 -8.30 -15.18
C GLY A 353 -0.82 -7.11 -14.76
N GLU A 354 -2.10 -7.36 -14.69
CA GLU A 354 -3.10 -6.35 -14.35
C GLU A 354 -4.21 -6.93 -13.47
N THR A 355 -4.83 -6.07 -12.69
CA THR A 355 -6.03 -6.36 -11.90
C THR A 355 -7.10 -5.34 -12.26
N LEU A 356 -8.33 -5.82 -12.43
CA LEU A 356 -9.51 -5.00 -12.60
C LEU A 356 -10.45 -5.27 -11.44
N VAL A 357 -10.65 -4.28 -10.59
CA VAL A 357 -11.58 -4.36 -9.46
C VAL A 357 -12.84 -3.59 -9.80
N ARG A 358 -13.98 -4.28 -9.76
CA ARG A 358 -15.29 -3.65 -9.97
C ARG A 358 -15.65 -2.80 -8.76
N LYS A 359 -16.04 -1.56 -9.00
CA LYS A 359 -16.56 -0.66 -7.99
C LYS A 359 -18.06 -0.79 -7.85
#